data_e581b70adf8e109403ee1dd96cee7d9a
#
_entry.id   e581b70adf8e109403ee1dd96cee7d9a
#
_cell.length_a   1.000
_cell.length_b   1.000
_cell.length_c   1.000
_cell.angle_alpha   90.00
_cell.angle_beta   90.00
_cell.angle_gamma   90.00
#
_symmetry.space_group_name_H-M   'P 1'
#
loop_
_entity.id
_entity.type
_entity.pdbx_description
1 polymer ?
#
loop_
_entity_poly.entity_id
_entity_poly.type
_entity_poly.pdbx_seq_one_letter_code
_entity_poly.pdbx_strand_id
1 'polypeptide(L)'
;DEAPMLATYSFLPIINAFSKAAGVTVELRDISLAGRILAVFPEYLTPEQKQADALSELGELAKQPEANIIKLPNISASLPQMQAAIKELQSQGYKLPEYPENPKDDKEKDVKARYDKVKGSAVNPVLREGNSDRRAPLSVKAHTRKHPHKMGAWSADSKTHVSHMKGGDFFSNEKSITTVAATDAKIEFVGQDGKTTVLKPKVALQAGEVIDGTFMSCRALRTFIEEQIQDAQKKGVLFSIHLKATMMKISDPKIFGHAVTVFYKDVFEKHGETLKKLGVDPDNGLGDLYAKIKALPEDQRKAIEADIQEVYKKRPPMAMVNSDKGITNLHVPSDIIIDASMPPVIRDSGKMWGPDGKAADAKCVIPD
;
A
#
# COMPACT_ATOMS: atom_id res chain seq x y z
N ASP A 1 -8.87 -8.10 2.64
CA ASP A 1 -9.22 -8.99 1.53
C ASP A 1 -9.42 -8.19 0.25
N GLU A 2 -8.57 -8.39 -0.74
CA GLU A 2 -8.66 -7.71 -2.04
C GLU A 2 -9.65 -8.42 -2.99
N ALA A 3 -10.10 -9.63 -2.64
CA ALA A 3 -11.07 -10.37 -3.44
C ALA A 3 -12.50 -10.07 -3.00
N PRO A 4 -13.43 -9.91 -3.94
CA PRO A 4 -14.84 -9.91 -3.59
C PRO A 4 -15.19 -11.20 -2.84
N MET A 5 -15.84 -11.09 -1.70
CA MET A 5 -16.19 -12.23 -0.84
C MET A 5 -16.91 -13.35 -1.60
N LEU A 6 -17.75 -12.99 -2.58
CA LEU A 6 -18.44 -13.94 -3.48
C LEU A 6 -17.49 -14.78 -4.33
N ALA A 7 -16.34 -14.24 -4.75
CA ALA A 7 -15.37 -15.02 -5.54
C ALA A 7 -14.76 -16.13 -4.71
N THR A 8 -14.37 -15.85 -3.47
CA THR A 8 -13.81 -16.84 -2.55
C THR A 8 -14.83 -17.94 -2.23
N TYR A 9 -16.06 -17.58 -1.88
CA TYR A 9 -17.11 -18.55 -1.56
C TYR A 9 -17.58 -19.37 -2.76
N SER A 10 -17.51 -18.84 -3.97
CA SER A 10 -17.93 -19.55 -5.19
C SER A 10 -16.83 -20.44 -5.76
N PHE A 11 -15.60 -19.94 -5.82
CA PHE A 11 -14.48 -20.65 -6.47
C PHE A 11 -13.93 -21.81 -5.64
N LEU A 12 -13.73 -21.64 -4.35
CA LEU A 12 -13.12 -22.67 -3.54
C LEU A 12 -13.94 -23.99 -3.49
N PRO A 13 -15.26 -23.97 -3.31
CA PRO A 13 -16.06 -25.18 -3.40
C PRO A 13 -16.00 -25.85 -4.78
N ILE A 14 -15.98 -25.09 -5.87
CA ILE A 14 -15.91 -25.61 -7.24
C ILE A 14 -14.54 -26.28 -7.46
N ILE A 15 -13.44 -25.62 -7.10
CA ILE A 15 -12.09 -26.18 -7.22
C ILE A 15 -11.97 -27.45 -6.38
N ASN A 16 -12.46 -27.45 -5.15
CA ASN A 16 -12.43 -28.60 -4.27
C ASN A 16 -13.22 -29.78 -4.83
N ALA A 17 -14.45 -29.53 -5.34
CA ALA A 17 -15.27 -30.58 -5.93
C ALA A 17 -14.66 -31.16 -7.22
N PHE A 18 -14.13 -30.31 -8.08
CA PHE A 18 -13.44 -30.73 -9.31
C PHE A 18 -12.19 -31.55 -9.02
N SER A 19 -11.35 -31.06 -8.12
CA SER A 19 -10.09 -31.75 -7.75
C SER A 19 -10.39 -33.10 -7.10
N LYS A 20 -11.38 -33.17 -6.22
CA LYS A 20 -11.83 -34.42 -5.60
C LYS A 20 -12.33 -35.43 -6.64
N ALA A 21 -13.08 -34.96 -7.64
CA ALA A 21 -13.54 -35.82 -8.75
C ALA A 21 -12.37 -36.32 -9.61
N ALA A 22 -11.30 -35.56 -9.71
CA ALA A 22 -10.06 -35.94 -10.39
C ALA A 22 -9.10 -36.79 -9.54
N GLY A 23 -9.49 -37.15 -8.32
CA GLY A 23 -8.65 -37.93 -7.40
C GLY A 23 -7.53 -37.13 -6.74
N VAL A 24 -7.61 -35.81 -6.76
CA VAL A 24 -6.61 -34.91 -6.16
C VAL A 24 -7.09 -34.46 -4.79
N THR A 25 -6.24 -34.63 -3.77
CA THR A 25 -6.48 -34.08 -2.44
C THR A 25 -6.21 -32.59 -2.42
N VAL A 26 -7.17 -31.81 -1.94
CA VAL A 26 -7.06 -30.35 -1.79
C VAL A 26 -7.24 -29.98 -0.33
N GLU A 27 -6.29 -29.24 0.21
CA GLU A 27 -6.37 -28.61 1.51
C GLU A 27 -6.56 -27.11 1.37
N LEU A 28 -7.52 -26.56 2.10
CA LEU A 28 -7.81 -25.14 2.12
C LEU A 28 -7.13 -24.49 3.32
N ARG A 29 -6.51 -23.34 3.09
CA ARG A 29 -5.86 -22.52 4.12
C ARG A 29 -6.35 -21.09 4.02
N ASP A 30 -6.65 -20.50 5.18
CA ASP A 30 -7.00 -19.09 5.29
C ASP A 30 -5.75 -18.26 5.60
N ILE A 31 -5.44 -17.33 4.70
CA ILE A 31 -4.37 -16.34 4.86
C ILE A 31 -4.91 -14.91 4.93
N SER A 32 -6.18 -14.76 5.31
CA SER A 32 -6.81 -13.45 5.47
C SER A 32 -6.05 -12.53 6.43
N LEU A 33 -6.30 -11.23 6.35
CA LEU A 33 -5.72 -10.27 7.28
C LEU A 33 -6.07 -10.60 8.73
N ALA A 34 -7.33 -10.98 8.98
CA ALA A 34 -7.78 -11.42 10.30
C ALA A 34 -7.03 -12.66 10.78
N GLY A 35 -6.94 -13.70 9.95
CA GLY A 35 -6.18 -14.93 10.27
C GLY A 35 -4.71 -14.62 10.58
N ARG A 36 -4.07 -13.77 9.80
CA ARG A 36 -2.67 -13.36 10.04
C ARG A 36 -2.50 -12.58 11.37
N ILE A 37 -3.43 -11.70 11.70
CA ILE A 37 -3.43 -10.99 13.00
C ILE A 37 -3.56 -12.01 14.14
N LEU A 38 -4.50 -12.92 14.07
CA LEU A 38 -4.72 -13.94 15.12
C LEU A 38 -3.51 -14.85 15.28
N ALA A 39 -2.89 -15.30 14.18
CA ALA A 39 -1.73 -16.17 14.20
C ALA A 39 -0.50 -15.58 14.91
N VAL A 40 -0.32 -14.25 14.88
CA VAL A 40 0.83 -13.61 15.56
C VAL A 40 0.60 -13.28 17.03
N PHE A 41 -0.62 -13.52 17.57
CA PHE A 41 -0.95 -13.27 18.98
C PHE A 41 -1.63 -14.48 19.68
N PRO A 42 -1.09 -15.70 19.57
CA PRO A 42 -1.78 -16.91 20.06
C PRO A 42 -1.99 -16.93 21.58
N GLU A 43 -1.20 -16.19 22.36
CA GLU A 43 -1.32 -16.11 23.82
C GLU A 43 -2.51 -15.26 24.30
N TYR A 44 -3.08 -14.45 23.42
CA TYR A 44 -4.30 -13.65 23.71
C TYR A 44 -5.59 -14.38 23.31
N LEU A 45 -5.49 -15.62 22.79
CA LEU A 45 -6.58 -16.39 22.24
C LEU A 45 -6.92 -17.60 23.10
N THR A 46 -8.21 -17.94 23.20
CA THR A 46 -8.62 -19.23 23.76
C THR A 46 -8.20 -20.37 22.84
N PRO A 47 -8.15 -21.62 23.32
CA PRO A 47 -7.82 -22.78 22.47
C PRO A 47 -8.67 -22.85 21.20
N GLU A 48 -9.96 -22.49 21.29
CA GLU A 48 -10.93 -22.53 20.18
C GLU A 48 -10.73 -21.37 19.20
N GLN A 49 -10.14 -20.26 19.65
CA GLN A 49 -9.87 -19.05 18.84
C GLN A 49 -8.52 -19.13 18.11
N LYS A 50 -7.64 -20.06 18.51
CA LYS A 50 -6.29 -20.16 17.90
C LYS A 50 -6.38 -20.51 16.43
N GLN A 51 -5.62 -19.79 15.63
CA GLN A 51 -5.47 -20.01 14.20
C GLN A 51 -4.07 -20.55 13.89
N ALA A 52 -3.99 -21.46 12.94
CA ALA A 52 -2.71 -21.88 12.39
C ALA A 52 -2.06 -20.72 11.60
N ASP A 53 -0.73 -20.63 11.61
CA ASP A 53 0.00 -19.75 10.71
C ASP A 53 0.07 -20.38 9.32
N ALA A 54 -1.07 -20.32 8.61
CA ALA A 54 -1.22 -20.90 7.30
C ALA A 54 -0.26 -20.33 6.25
N LEU A 55 0.19 -19.09 6.42
CA LEU A 55 1.16 -18.48 5.49
C LEU A 55 2.54 -19.11 5.66
N SER A 56 3.00 -19.30 6.90
CA SER A 56 4.27 -20.00 7.16
C SER A 56 4.20 -21.47 6.71
N GLU A 57 3.09 -22.17 6.97
CA GLU A 57 2.86 -23.54 6.51
C GLU A 57 2.93 -23.64 4.98
N LEU A 58 2.27 -22.75 4.24
CA LEU A 58 2.33 -22.70 2.80
C LEU A 58 3.74 -22.37 2.29
N GLY A 59 4.49 -21.52 3.00
CA GLY A 59 5.89 -21.23 2.70
C GLY A 59 6.79 -22.46 2.78
N GLU A 60 6.57 -23.36 3.76
CA GLU A 60 7.31 -24.62 3.87
C GLU A 60 6.86 -25.64 2.82
N LEU A 61 5.55 -25.75 2.57
CA LEU A 61 5.01 -26.63 1.52
C LEU A 61 5.52 -26.25 0.13
N ALA A 62 5.70 -24.95 -0.16
CA ALA A 62 6.21 -24.46 -1.44
C ALA A 62 7.63 -24.98 -1.77
N LYS A 63 8.39 -25.40 -0.76
CA LYS A 63 9.73 -26.01 -0.93
C LYS A 63 9.67 -27.48 -1.36
N GLN A 64 8.53 -28.12 -1.25
CA GLN A 64 8.38 -29.53 -1.59
C GLN A 64 8.19 -29.72 -3.09
N PRO A 65 8.89 -30.69 -3.71
CA PRO A 65 8.80 -30.93 -5.15
C PRO A 65 7.38 -31.24 -5.65
N GLU A 66 6.56 -31.86 -4.85
CA GLU A 66 5.21 -32.33 -5.17
C GLU A 66 4.13 -31.27 -4.90
N ALA A 67 4.48 -30.19 -4.19
CA ALA A 67 3.51 -29.18 -3.83
C ALA A 67 3.08 -28.36 -5.06
N ASN A 68 1.79 -28.22 -5.23
CA ASN A 68 1.18 -27.30 -6.17
C ASN A 68 0.22 -26.39 -5.39
N ILE A 69 0.61 -25.14 -5.20
CA ILE A 69 -0.12 -24.18 -4.39
C ILE A 69 -0.86 -23.22 -5.32
N ILE A 70 -2.18 -23.28 -5.28
CA ILE A 70 -3.05 -22.31 -5.95
C ILE A 70 -3.51 -21.32 -4.89
N LYS A 71 -3.20 -20.05 -5.08
CA LYS A 71 -3.67 -18.99 -4.21
C LYS A 71 -4.67 -18.09 -4.95
N LEU A 72 -5.57 -17.52 -4.19
CA LEU A 72 -6.40 -16.40 -4.59
C LEU A 72 -5.64 -15.08 -4.35
N PRO A 73 -6.22 -13.91 -4.68
CA PRO A 73 -5.52 -12.62 -4.70
C PRO A 73 -4.63 -12.35 -3.49
N ASN A 74 -3.65 -11.49 -3.68
CA ASN A 74 -2.78 -11.02 -2.60
C ASN A 74 -3.59 -10.38 -1.48
N ILE A 75 -3.16 -10.64 -0.25
CA ILE A 75 -3.64 -9.88 0.91
C ILE A 75 -2.62 -8.80 1.18
N SER A 76 -3.04 -7.56 1.10
CA SER A 76 -2.25 -6.42 1.51
C SER A 76 -3.07 -5.47 2.37
N ALA A 77 -2.43 -4.91 3.39
CA ALA A 77 -3.07 -4.00 4.31
C ALA A 77 -2.16 -2.83 4.64
N SER A 78 -2.69 -1.63 4.50
CA SER A 78 -2.12 -0.43 5.08
C SER A 78 -2.30 -0.41 6.60
N LEU A 79 -1.60 0.47 7.30
CA LEU A 79 -1.78 0.62 8.74
C LEU A 79 -3.24 0.93 9.14
N PRO A 80 -3.96 1.86 8.49
CA PRO A 80 -5.36 2.10 8.82
C PRO A 80 -6.26 0.87 8.65
N GLN A 81 -6.04 0.07 7.59
CA GLN A 81 -6.79 -1.18 7.37
C GLN A 81 -6.50 -2.21 8.46
N MET A 82 -5.24 -2.35 8.86
CA MET A 82 -4.85 -3.25 9.94
C MET A 82 -5.47 -2.82 11.28
N GLN A 83 -5.43 -1.53 11.60
CA GLN A 83 -6.06 -0.99 12.82
C GLN A 83 -7.59 -1.20 12.83
N ALA A 84 -8.24 -1.04 11.67
CA ALA A 84 -9.67 -1.33 11.54
C ALA A 84 -9.96 -2.81 11.79
N ALA A 85 -9.16 -3.73 11.22
CA ALA A 85 -9.30 -5.16 11.43
C ALA A 85 -9.06 -5.57 12.90
N ILE A 86 -8.09 -4.96 13.59
CA ILE A 86 -7.87 -5.18 15.04
C ILE A 86 -9.13 -4.80 15.82
N LYS A 87 -9.69 -3.61 15.57
CA LYS A 87 -10.91 -3.14 16.25
C LYS A 87 -12.12 -4.03 15.97
N GLU A 88 -12.26 -4.50 14.74
CA GLU A 88 -13.32 -5.44 14.37
C GLU A 88 -13.18 -6.74 15.14
N LEU A 89 -12.00 -7.35 15.18
CA LEU A 89 -11.74 -8.57 15.96
C LEU A 89 -11.99 -8.36 17.46
N GLN A 90 -11.56 -7.22 18.02
CA GLN A 90 -11.84 -6.86 19.42
C GLN A 90 -13.34 -6.76 19.68
N SER A 91 -14.12 -6.18 18.76
CA SER A 91 -15.59 -6.11 18.88
C SER A 91 -16.25 -7.49 18.82
N GLN A 92 -15.62 -8.46 18.22
CA GLN A 92 -16.03 -9.87 18.16
C GLN A 92 -15.58 -10.68 19.40
N GLY A 93 -14.93 -10.05 20.37
CA GLY A 93 -14.54 -10.67 21.64
C GLY A 93 -13.11 -11.21 21.69
N TYR A 94 -12.29 -10.96 20.68
CA TYR A 94 -10.86 -11.29 20.70
C TYR A 94 -10.09 -10.28 21.56
N LYS A 95 -9.32 -10.78 22.55
CA LYS A 95 -8.57 -9.92 23.51
C LYS A 95 -7.23 -9.44 22.96
N LEU A 96 -7.20 -9.03 21.70
CA LEU A 96 -5.97 -8.56 21.06
C LEU A 96 -5.49 -7.23 21.67
N PRO A 97 -4.16 -7.00 21.75
CA PRO A 97 -3.63 -5.71 22.17
C PRO A 97 -3.90 -4.63 21.11
N GLU A 98 -3.98 -3.37 21.53
CA GLU A 98 -3.99 -2.23 20.61
C GLU A 98 -2.67 -2.14 19.86
N TYR A 99 -2.69 -1.58 18.64
CA TYR A 99 -1.46 -1.26 17.91
C TYR A 99 -0.81 -0.01 18.53
N PRO A 100 0.39 -0.14 19.13
CA PRO A 100 1.04 1.01 19.74
C PRO A 100 1.81 1.83 18.68
N GLU A 101 1.25 2.95 18.26
CA GLU A 101 1.91 3.84 17.29
C GLU A 101 3.27 4.34 17.82
N ASN A 102 3.31 4.74 19.09
CA ASN A 102 4.49 5.23 19.78
C ASN A 102 4.78 4.36 21.02
N PRO A 103 5.48 3.23 20.86
CA PRO A 103 5.68 2.27 21.94
C PRO A 103 6.53 2.87 23.07
N LYS A 104 6.05 2.72 24.32
CA LYS A 104 6.65 3.32 25.52
C LYS A 104 7.60 2.37 26.25
N ASP A 105 7.38 1.08 26.12
CA ASP A 105 8.16 0.04 26.77
C ASP A 105 8.48 -1.12 25.82
N ASP A 106 9.21 -2.11 26.31
CA ASP A 106 9.64 -3.25 25.48
C ASP A 106 8.48 -4.17 25.11
N LYS A 107 7.42 -4.24 25.91
CA LYS A 107 6.21 -4.98 25.61
C LYS A 107 5.46 -4.35 24.43
N GLU A 108 5.29 -3.03 24.47
CA GLU A 108 4.67 -2.30 23.36
C GLU A 108 5.51 -2.37 22.10
N LYS A 109 6.84 -2.36 22.21
CA LYS A 109 7.75 -2.56 21.06
C LYS A 109 7.59 -3.94 20.43
N ASP A 110 7.46 -5.00 21.25
CA ASP A 110 7.20 -6.35 20.76
C ASP A 110 5.85 -6.43 20.04
N VAL A 111 4.80 -5.92 20.66
CA VAL A 111 3.45 -5.85 20.06
C VAL A 111 3.51 -5.14 18.70
N LYS A 112 4.18 -3.98 18.63
CA LYS A 112 4.35 -3.24 17.38
C LYS A 112 5.08 -4.07 16.34
N ALA A 113 6.19 -4.67 16.69
CA ALA A 113 7.01 -5.46 15.77
C ALA A 113 6.25 -6.67 15.20
N ARG A 114 5.37 -7.28 16.00
CA ARG A 114 4.52 -8.39 15.57
C ARG A 114 3.45 -7.92 14.59
N TYR A 115 2.75 -6.84 14.87
CA TYR A 115 1.80 -6.24 13.93
C TYR A 115 2.46 -5.76 12.64
N ASP A 116 3.66 -5.20 12.72
CA ASP A 116 4.41 -4.73 11.54
C ASP A 116 4.77 -5.89 10.58
N LYS A 117 4.87 -7.13 11.07
CA LYS A 117 5.01 -8.32 10.21
C LYS A 117 3.74 -8.64 9.41
N VAL A 118 2.57 -8.25 9.93
CA VAL A 118 1.27 -8.46 9.26
C VAL A 118 0.97 -7.37 8.25
N LYS A 119 1.45 -6.16 8.50
CA LYS A 119 1.29 -5.00 7.61
C LYS A 119 1.93 -5.25 6.23
N GLY A 120 1.33 -4.68 5.19
CA GLY A 120 1.76 -4.83 3.81
C GLY A 120 1.25 -6.13 3.18
N SER A 121 1.82 -6.52 2.05
CA SER A 121 1.44 -7.75 1.36
C SER A 121 1.98 -8.99 2.04
N ALA A 122 1.18 -10.06 2.05
CA ALA A 122 1.68 -11.39 2.31
C ALA A 122 2.67 -11.79 1.20
N VAL A 123 3.81 -12.34 1.59
CA VAL A 123 4.74 -12.93 0.63
C VAL A 123 4.07 -14.14 0.01
N ASN A 124 3.98 -14.18 -1.31
CA ASN A 124 3.44 -15.31 -2.00
C ASN A 124 4.41 -16.50 -1.91
N PRO A 125 3.93 -17.69 -1.53
CA PRO A 125 4.69 -18.89 -1.80
C PRO A 125 5.02 -18.96 -3.29
N VAL A 126 6.22 -19.41 -3.62
CA VAL A 126 6.61 -19.58 -5.02
C VAL A 126 5.70 -20.63 -5.63
N LEU A 127 4.90 -20.22 -6.59
CA LEU A 127 4.10 -21.13 -7.39
C LEU A 127 4.98 -21.69 -8.50
N ARG A 128 4.90 -23.00 -8.71
CA ARG A 128 5.77 -23.67 -9.66
C ARG A 128 5.47 -23.26 -11.07
N GLU A 129 4.29 -23.47 -11.51
CA GLU A 129 3.87 -23.09 -12.86
C GLU A 129 2.61 -22.25 -12.81
N GLY A 130 2.43 -21.43 -13.84
CA GLY A 130 1.18 -20.71 -14.04
C GLY A 130 0.96 -19.50 -13.14
N ASN A 131 1.90 -19.15 -12.27
CA ASN A 131 1.83 -17.88 -11.53
C ASN A 131 2.24 -16.68 -12.40
N SER A 132 2.12 -16.83 -13.69
CA SER A 132 2.38 -15.75 -14.63
C SER A 132 1.05 -15.17 -15.08
N ASP A 133 0.81 -13.93 -14.73
CA ASP A 133 -0.34 -13.14 -15.21
C ASP A 133 -0.36 -13.01 -16.74
N ARG A 134 0.74 -13.37 -17.38
CA ARG A 134 0.88 -13.38 -18.84
C ARG A 134 0.25 -14.59 -19.50
N ARG A 135 -0.10 -15.64 -18.75
CA ARG A 135 -0.62 -16.90 -19.26
C ARG A 135 -2.06 -17.13 -18.86
N ALA A 136 -2.97 -16.28 -19.31
CA ALA A 136 -4.38 -16.56 -19.11
C ALA A 136 -4.75 -17.91 -19.80
N PRO A 137 -5.50 -18.81 -19.12
CA PRO A 137 -5.95 -20.07 -19.71
C PRO A 137 -6.74 -19.85 -21.00
N LEU A 138 -6.70 -20.81 -21.92
CA LEU A 138 -7.40 -20.71 -23.20
C LEU A 138 -8.92 -20.50 -23.02
N SER A 139 -9.51 -21.11 -22.00
CA SER A 139 -10.92 -20.93 -21.65
C SER A 139 -11.24 -19.48 -21.27
N VAL A 140 -10.39 -18.83 -20.49
CA VAL A 140 -10.53 -17.42 -20.12
C VAL A 140 -10.39 -16.53 -21.36
N LYS A 141 -9.40 -16.79 -22.21
CA LYS A 141 -9.22 -16.07 -23.48
C LYS A 141 -10.43 -16.22 -24.39
N ALA A 142 -10.97 -17.43 -24.50
CA ALA A 142 -12.15 -17.71 -25.32
C ALA A 142 -13.40 -16.99 -24.75
N HIS A 143 -13.57 -16.99 -23.43
CA HIS A 143 -14.64 -16.25 -22.76
C HIS A 143 -14.53 -14.75 -23.02
N THR A 144 -13.35 -14.15 -22.80
CA THR A 144 -13.13 -12.72 -22.99
C THR A 144 -13.35 -12.27 -24.44
N ARG A 145 -13.01 -13.12 -25.41
CA ARG A 145 -13.31 -12.83 -26.81
C ARG A 145 -14.80 -12.79 -27.12
N LYS A 146 -15.59 -13.66 -26.47
CA LYS A 146 -17.06 -13.71 -26.62
C LYS A 146 -17.76 -12.62 -25.83
N HIS A 147 -17.17 -12.20 -24.71
CA HIS A 147 -17.72 -11.24 -23.77
C HIS A 147 -16.68 -10.14 -23.48
N PRO A 148 -16.31 -9.31 -24.47
CA PRO A 148 -15.35 -8.25 -24.26
C PRO A 148 -15.91 -7.23 -23.27
N HIS A 149 -15.11 -6.80 -22.30
CA HIS A 149 -15.50 -5.70 -21.42
C HIS A 149 -15.40 -4.38 -22.16
N LYS A 150 -16.24 -3.44 -21.75
CA LYS A 150 -16.22 -2.10 -22.32
C LYS A 150 -14.92 -1.39 -21.95
N MET A 151 -14.34 -0.77 -22.96
CA MET A 151 -13.28 0.23 -22.80
C MET A 151 -13.86 1.57 -23.24
N GLY A 152 -13.61 2.61 -22.46
CA GLY A 152 -14.01 3.97 -22.84
C GLY A 152 -13.23 4.43 -24.08
N ALA A 153 -13.87 5.20 -24.92
CA ALA A 153 -13.22 5.83 -26.07
C ALA A 153 -12.31 6.95 -25.61
N TRP A 154 -11.04 6.90 -25.98
CA TRP A 154 -10.10 7.98 -25.73
C TRP A 154 -10.28 9.10 -26.76
N SER A 155 -10.36 10.33 -26.27
CA SER A 155 -10.41 11.51 -27.11
C SER A 155 -9.02 12.02 -27.42
N ALA A 156 -8.80 12.52 -28.65
CA ALA A 156 -7.52 13.08 -29.06
C ALA A 156 -7.14 14.36 -28.30
N ASP A 157 -8.12 15.03 -27.69
CA ASP A 157 -7.96 16.24 -26.87
C ASP A 157 -7.87 15.94 -25.37
N SER A 158 -7.85 14.68 -24.97
CA SER A 158 -7.63 14.29 -23.57
C SER A 158 -6.33 14.87 -23.04
N LYS A 159 -6.43 15.54 -21.89
CA LYS A 159 -5.28 16.12 -21.16
C LYS A 159 -4.72 15.16 -20.12
N THR A 160 -5.30 13.97 -19.96
CA THR A 160 -4.82 12.97 -18.99
C THR A 160 -3.43 12.51 -19.38
N HIS A 161 -2.55 12.51 -18.40
CA HIS A 161 -1.17 12.04 -18.58
C HIS A 161 -0.55 11.57 -17.27
N VAL A 162 0.48 10.75 -17.40
CA VAL A 162 1.31 10.28 -16.30
C VAL A 162 2.55 11.16 -16.17
N SER A 163 2.99 11.37 -14.95
CA SER A 163 4.29 11.98 -14.67
C SER A 163 5.07 11.18 -13.63
N HIS A 164 6.38 11.15 -13.80
CA HIS A 164 7.34 10.49 -12.92
C HIS A 164 8.57 11.39 -12.72
N MET A 165 9.38 11.06 -11.72
CA MET A 165 10.66 11.75 -11.51
C MET A 165 11.62 11.40 -12.65
N LYS A 166 12.53 12.34 -12.95
CA LYS A 166 13.58 12.18 -13.98
C LYS A 166 14.98 12.10 -13.37
N GLY A 167 15.05 11.95 -12.08
CA GLY A 167 16.30 11.88 -11.33
C GLY A 167 16.06 12.06 -9.84
N GLY A 168 16.93 11.50 -9.02
CA GLY A 168 16.78 11.51 -7.58
C GLY A 168 15.80 10.48 -7.03
N ASP A 169 15.24 9.63 -7.87
CA ASP A 169 14.33 8.52 -7.59
C ASP A 169 15.09 7.20 -7.46
N PHE A 170 14.41 6.15 -7.06
CA PHE A 170 15.02 4.83 -6.87
C PHE A 170 15.62 4.28 -8.16
N PHE A 171 14.90 4.39 -9.28
CA PHE A 171 15.36 3.92 -10.58
C PHE A 171 16.65 4.62 -11.02
N SER A 172 16.71 5.95 -10.91
CA SER A 172 17.87 6.73 -11.35
C SER A 172 19.12 6.52 -10.48
N ASN A 173 18.92 6.19 -9.20
CA ASN A 173 19.99 6.03 -8.23
C ASN A 173 20.39 4.57 -8.01
N GLU A 174 19.71 3.62 -8.63
CA GLU A 174 19.99 2.20 -8.45
C GLU A 174 21.41 1.84 -8.90
N LYS A 175 22.09 1.06 -8.06
CA LYS A 175 23.41 0.49 -8.36
C LYS A 175 23.45 -0.95 -7.89
N SER A 176 23.83 -1.84 -8.79
CA SER A 176 24.03 -3.24 -8.47
C SER A 176 25.41 -3.73 -8.89
N ILE A 177 25.90 -4.71 -8.16
CA ILE A 177 27.13 -5.44 -8.50
C ILE A 177 26.90 -6.93 -8.31
N THR A 178 27.56 -7.74 -9.13
CA THR A 178 27.67 -9.18 -8.92
C THR A 178 29.00 -9.47 -8.26
N THR A 179 28.99 -10.19 -7.13
CA THR A 179 30.22 -10.53 -6.40
C THR A 179 31.00 -11.58 -7.17
N VAL A 180 32.32 -11.38 -7.32
CA VAL A 180 33.20 -12.34 -7.99
C VAL A 180 33.66 -13.48 -7.06
N ALA A 181 33.61 -13.24 -5.75
CA ALA A 181 33.96 -14.20 -4.70
C ALA A 181 33.07 -13.99 -3.48
N ALA A 182 32.98 -15.00 -2.61
CA ALA A 182 32.30 -14.85 -1.32
C ALA A 182 32.94 -13.71 -0.52
N THR A 183 32.12 -12.81 0.01
CA THR A 183 32.57 -11.61 0.73
C THR A 183 31.51 -11.14 1.72
N ASP A 184 31.86 -10.12 2.49
CA ASP A 184 30.91 -9.46 3.39
C ASP A 184 30.73 -8.00 2.96
N ALA A 185 29.48 -7.54 2.88
CA ALA A 185 29.15 -6.13 2.76
C ALA A 185 28.79 -5.54 4.15
N LYS A 186 28.98 -4.24 4.30
CA LYS A 186 28.64 -3.47 5.49
C LYS A 186 27.77 -2.28 5.06
N ILE A 187 26.72 -1.96 5.83
CA ILE A 187 25.88 -0.80 5.57
C ILE A 187 26.23 0.27 6.60
N GLU A 188 26.67 1.42 6.13
CA GLU A 188 27.07 2.56 6.96
C GLU A 188 26.30 3.81 6.52
N PHE A 189 25.94 4.62 7.49
CA PHE A 189 25.45 5.99 7.30
C PHE A 189 26.56 6.98 7.66
N VAL A 190 26.92 7.85 6.74
CA VAL A 190 27.86 8.94 6.97
C VAL A 190 27.07 10.23 7.05
N GLY A 191 27.04 10.84 8.23
CA GLY A 191 26.34 12.10 8.47
C GLY A 191 27.05 13.29 7.80
N GLN A 192 26.38 14.44 7.72
CA GLN A 192 26.98 15.68 7.21
C GLN A 192 28.16 16.17 8.04
N ASP A 193 28.21 15.79 9.31
CA ASP A 193 29.30 16.05 10.25
C ASP A 193 30.51 15.09 10.08
N GLY A 194 30.45 14.22 9.08
CA GLY A 194 31.48 13.21 8.81
C GLY A 194 31.44 12.00 9.72
N LYS A 195 30.53 11.94 10.72
CA LYS A 195 30.41 10.78 11.59
C LYS A 195 29.79 9.60 10.86
N THR A 196 30.40 8.44 11.05
CA THR A 196 29.93 7.17 10.51
C THR A 196 29.14 6.40 11.56
N THR A 197 27.93 5.99 11.21
CA THR A 197 27.10 5.08 12.01
C THR A 197 26.93 3.77 11.24
N VAL A 198 27.36 2.66 11.85
CA VAL A 198 27.17 1.33 11.25
C VAL A 198 25.71 0.92 11.45
N LEU A 199 24.96 0.82 10.35
CA LEU A 199 23.55 0.39 10.35
C LEU A 199 23.44 -1.13 10.36
N LYS A 200 24.31 -1.81 9.58
CA LYS A 200 24.40 -3.26 9.54
C LYS A 200 25.88 -3.65 9.39
N PRO A 201 26.46 -4.33 10.39
CA PRO A 201 27.90 -4.60 10.39
C PRO A 201 28.31 -5.65 9.37
N LYS A 202 27.40 -6.57 9.01
CA LYS A 202 27.70 -7.67 8.10
C LYS A 202 26.49 -8.09 7.30
N VAL A 203 26.67 -8.22 5.99
CA VAL A 203 25.78 -8.89 5.05
C VAL A 203 26.65 -9.89 4.30
N ALA A 204 26.55 -11.18 4.63
CA ALA A 204 27.31 -12.22 3.97
C ALA A 204 26.80 -12.41 2.52
N LEU A 205 27.71 -12.46 1.57
CA LEU A 205 27.44 -12.61 0.14
C LEU A 205 28.24 -13.79 -0.41
N GLN A 206 27.60 -14.57 -1.28
CA GLN A 206 28.23 -15.68 -1.96
C GLN A 206 28.89 -15.22 -3.28
N ALA A 207 29.76 -16.04 -3.85
CA ALA A 207 30.28 -15.80 -5.20
C ALA A 207 29.13 -15.86 -6.22
N GLY A 208 29.07 -14.89 -7.12
CA GLY A 208 28.00 -14.78 -8.13
C GLY A 208 26.69 -14.18 -7.60
N GLU A 209 26.61 -13.82 -6.34
CA GLU A 209 25.43 -13.17 -5.77
C GLU A 209 25.35 -11.70 -6.19
N VAL A 210 24.15 -11.22 -6.47
CA VAL A 210 23.89 -9.81 -6.79
C VAL A 210 23.54 -9.05 -5.52
N ILE A 211 24.24 -7.96 -5.24
CA ILE A 211 23.84 -6.97 -4.25
C ILE A 211 23.42 -5.69 -4.95
N ASP A 212 22.28 -5.18 -4.54
CA ASP A 212 21.65 -4.00 -5.11
C ASP A 212 21.34 -2.96 -4.02
N GLY A 213 21.47 -1.69 -4.36
CA GLY A 213 21.17 -0.58 -3.48
C GLY A 213 20.69 0.64 -4.25
N THR A 214 19.70 1.32 -3.67
CA THR A 214 19.18 2.56 -4.22
C THR A 214 18.70 3.50 -3.11
N PHE A 215 18.37 4.72 -3.47
CA PHE A 215 17.77 5.71 -2.57
C PHE A 215 16.92 6.70 -3.33
N MET A 216 15.94 7.30 -2.65
CA MET A 216 15.18 8.43 -3.15
C MET A 216 15.55 9.70 -2.39
N SER A 217 15.82 10.78 -3.11
CA SER A 217 16.07 12.10 -2.53
C SER A 217 14.74 12.74 -2.11
N CYS A 218 14.50 12.87 -0.81
CA CYS A 218 13.29 13.53 -0.29
C CYS A 218 13.15 14.97 -0.80
N ARG A 219 14.26 15.69 -1.00
CA ARG A 219 14.24 17.06 -1.56
C ARG A 219 13.76 17.04 -3.00
N ALA A 220 14.33 16.18 -3.85
CA ALA A 220 13.93 16.04 -5.24
C ALA A 220 12.45 15.59 -5.35
N LEU A 221 12.03 14.62 -4.54
CA LEU A 221 10.65 14.16 -4.47
C LEU A 221 9.67 15.30 -4.14
N ARG A 222 9.96 16.07 -3.09
CA ARG A 222 9.08 17.17 -2.67
C ARG A 222 8.99 18.27 -3.71
N THR A 223 10.12 18.62 -4.35
CA THR A 223 10.16 19.58 -5.47
C THR A 223 9.33 19.05 -6.65
N PHE A 224 9.55 17.80 -7.04
CA PHE A 224 8.79 17.16 -8.09
C PHE A 224 7.28 17.20 -7.81
N ILE A 225 6.83 16.80 -6.63
CA ILE A 225 5.40 16.79 -6.27
C ILE A 225 4.81 18.20 -6.38
N GLU A 226 5.49 19.22 -5.86
CA GLU A 226 5.01 20.61 -5.97
C GLU A 226 4.90 21.08 -7.43
N GLU A 227 5.88 20.75 -8.27
CA GLU A 227 5.85 21.04 -9.71
C GLU A 227 4.66 20.36 -10.40
N GLN A 228 4.36 19.08 -10.02
CA GLN A 228 3.23 18.37 -10.58
C GLN A 228 1.88 18.95 -10.15
N ILE A 229 1.77 19.43 -8.92
CA ILE A 229 0.58 20.14 -8.41
C ILE A 229 0.36 21.42 -9.22
N GLN A 230 1.40 22.22 -9.42
CA GLN A 230 1.32 23.46 -10.19
C GLN A 230 0.98 23.20 -11.66
N ASP A 231 1.54 22.16 -12.25
CA ASP A 231 1.25 21.79 -13.65
C ASP A 231 -0.20 21.29 -13.80
N ALA A 232 -0.73 20.51 -12.84
CA ALA A 232 -2.13 20.09 -12.83
C ALA A 232 -3.06 21.31 -12.77
N GLN A 233 -2.75 22.28 -11.91
CA GLN A 233 -3.50 23.52 -11.80
C GLN A 233 -3.47 24.33 -13.09
N LYS A 234 -2.30 24.50 -13.71
CA LYS A 234 -2.13 25.22 -14.97
C LYS A 234 -2.89 24.58 -16.13
N LYS A 235 -2.93 23.25 -16.17
CA LYS A 235 -3.64 22.48 -17.21
C LYS A 235 -5.13 22.35 -16.95
N GLY A 236 -5.60 22.66 -15.73
CA GLY A 236 -7.00 22.51 -15.33
C GLY A 236 -7.43 21.05 -15.29
N VAL A 237 -6.58 20.16 -14.79
CA VAL A 237 -6.85 18.72 -14.64
C VAL A 237 -6.81 18.31 -13.16
N LEU A 238 -7.42 17.18 -12.82
CA LEU A 238 -7.37 16.62 -11.49
C LEU A 238 -5.93 16.23 -11.12
N PHE A 239 -5.53 16.44 -9.86
CA PHE A 239 -4.30 15.88 -9.31
C PHE A 239 -4.58 14.51 -8.69
N SER A 240 -3.77 13.52 -9.00
CA SER A 240 -3.87 12.18 -8.45
C SER A 240 -2.50 11.57 -8.26
N ILE A 241 -2.27 10.90 -7.12
CA ILE A 241 -1.05 10.14 -6.86
C ILE A 241 -1.35 8.64 -6.86
N HIS A 242 -0.42 7.84 -7.35
CA HIS A 242 -0.55 6.38 -7.45
C HIS A 242 0.75 5.74 -7.00
N LEU A 243 0.68 4.86 -6.01
CA LEU A 243 1.82 4.23 -5.35
C LEU A 243 1.52 2.76 -5.03
N LYS A 244 2.54 1.98 -4.74
CA LYS A 244 2.41 0.60 -4.23
C LYS A 244 2.43 0.55 -2.70
N ALA A 245 1.70 1.44 -2.04
CA ALA A 245 1.84 1.79 -0.62
C ALA A 245 1.51 0.67 0.39
N THR A 246 0.88 -0.43 -0.02
CA THR A 246 0.59 -1.55 0.89
C THR A 246 1.62 -2.68 0.80
N MET A 247 2.20 -2.92 -0.37
CA MET A 247 3.27 -3.89 -0.56
C MET A 247 4.63 -3.30 -0.15
N MET A 248 4.95 -2.11 -0.61
CA MET A 248 6.15 -1.35 -0.23
C MET A 248 5.90 -0.69 1.12
N LYS A 249 6.22 -1.40 2.21
CA LYS A 249 5.86 -1.05 3.58
C LYS A 249 6.51 0.22 4.12
N ILE A 250 7.63 0.63 3.55
CA ILE A 250 8.46 1.74 4.05
C ILE A 250 8.50 2.86 3.02
N SER A 251 8.95 2.57 1.79
CA SER A 251 9.16 3.57 0.75
C SER A 251 7.88 4.31 0.39
N ASP A 252 6.86 3.59 -0.03
CA ASP A 252 5.65 4.20 -0.60
C ASP A 252 4.76 4.91 0.43
N PRO A 253 4.58 4.42 1.67
CA PRO A 253 3.95 5.23 2.72
C PRO A 253 4.71 6.53 3.00
N LYS A 254 6.04 6.53 2.96
CA LYS A 254 6.84 7.76 3.11
C LYS A 254 6.66 8.71 1.92
N ILE A 255 6.66 8.19 0.70
CA ILE A 255 6.37 8.99 -0.50
C ILE A 255 4.97 9.59 -0.40
N PHE A 256 3.98 8.81 0.05
CA PHE A 256 2.62 9.27 0.27
C PHE A 256 2.56 10.40 1.32
N GLY A 257 3.23 10.23 2.47
CA GLY A 257 3.32 11.27 3.50
C GLY A 257 3.97 12.55 3.00
N HIS A 258 4.98 12.46 2.13
CA HIS A 258 5.54 13.63 1.45
C HIS A 258 4.51 14.30 0.53
N ALA A 259 3.71 13.55 -0.22
CA ALA A 259 2.64 14.11 -1.05
C ALA A 259 1.58 14.82 -0.20
N VAL A 260 1.15 14.22 0.91
CA VAL A 260 0.22 14.84 1.86
C VAL A 260 0.78 16.15 2.40
N THR A 261 2.03 16.16 2.92
CA THR A 261 2.63 17.36 3.50
C THR A 261 2.98 18.44 2.47
N VAL A 262 3.17 18.10 1.22
CA VAL A 262 3.38 19.09 0.14
C VAL A 262 2.04 19.68 -0.30
N PHE A 263 1.01 18.84 -0.50
CA PHE A 263 -0.29 19.32 -0.93
C PHE A 263 -0.96 20.21 0.14
N TYR A 264 -0.90 19.80 1.40
CA TYR A 264 -1.47 20.55 2.55
C TYR A 264 -0.41 21.36 3.31
N LYS A 265 0.60 21.89 2.61
CA LYS A 265 1.74 22.59 3.20
C LYS A 265 1.30 23.67 4.19
N ASP A 266 0.37 24.54 3.80
CA ASP A 266 -0.09 25.67 4.62
C ASP A 266 -0.70 25.18 5.96
N VAL A 267 -1.40 24.04 5.95
CA VAL A 267 -1.99 23.43 7.16
C VAL A 267 -0.90 22.89 8.09
N PHE A 268 0.06 22.15 7.53
CA PHE A 268 1.16 21.58 8.31
C PHE A 268 2.12 22.66 8.85
N GLU A 269 2.32 23.76 8.12
CA GLU A 269 3.12 24.90 8.59
C GLU A 269 2.40 25.66 9.71
N LYS A 270 1.10 25.92 9.57
CA LYS A 270 0.31 26.69 10.55
C LYS A 270 0.02 25.90 11.83
N HIS A 271 -0.30 24.62 11.71
CA HIS A 271 -0.77 23.79 12.83
C HIS A 271 0.22 22.69 13.25
N GLY A 272 1.46 22.69 12.71
CA GLY A 272 2.43 21.61 12.86
C GLY A 272 2.69 21.17 14.29
N GLU A 273 2.84 22.12 15.23
CA GLU A 273 3.03 21.80 16.64
C GLU A 273 1.83 21.05 17.26
N THR A 274 0.61 21.48 16.93
CA THR A 274 -0.62 20.84 17.40
C THR A 274 -0.77 19.44 16.81
N LEU A 275 -0.57 19.30 15.50
CA LEU A 275 -0.65 18.01 14.79
C LEU A 275 0.40 17.03 15.30
N LYS A 276 1.63 17.50 15.56
CA LYS A 276 2.68 16.68 16.17
C LYS A 276 2.33 16.22 17.58
N LYS A 277 1.79 17.08 18.42
CA LYS A 277 1.33 16.71 19.78
C LYS A 277 0.22 15.67 19.77
N LEU A 278 -0.67 15.73 18.78
CA LEU A 278 -1.71 14.74 18.57
C LEU A 278 -1.18 13.41 17.96
N GLY A 279 0.09 13.38 17.54
CA GLY A 279 0.68 12.22 16.88
C GLY A 279 0.17 12.00 15.46
N VAL A 280 -0.26 13.04 14.75
CA VAL A 280 -0.68 12.93 13.35
C VAL A 280 0.49 12.45 12.51
N ASP A 281 0.27 11.36 11.77
CA ASP A 281 1.25 10.77 10.86
C ASP A 281 0.81 10.96 9.41
N PRO A 282 1.46 11.85 8.64
CA PRO A 282 1.12 12.08 7.23
C PRO A 282 1.21 10.83 6.35
N ASP A 283 2.02 9.84 6.74
CA ASP A 283 2.15 8.58 6.02
C ASP A 283 0.84 7.77 6.00
N ASN A 284 -0.05 8.05 6.95
CA ASN A 284 -1.39 7.48 7.01
C ASN A 284 -2.47 8.34 6.32
N GLY A 285 -2.09 9.50 5.79
CA GLY A 285 -2.95 10.35 5.00
C GLY A 285 -3.80 11.35 5.81
N LEU A 286 -4.64 12.08 5.07
CA LEU A 286 -5.53 13.08 5.65
C LEU A 286 -6.58 12.46 6.58
N GLY A 287 -6.92 11.19 6.39
CA GLY A 287 -7.80 10.43 7.28
C GLY A 287 -7.30 10.36 8.71
N ASP A 288 -5.99 10.17 8.89
CA ASP A 288 -5.35 10.17 10.20
C ASP A 288 -5.45 11.55 10.88
N LEU A 289 -5.20 12.62 10.11
CA LEU A 289 -5.36 13.98 10.59
C LEU A 289 -6.80 14.23 11.07
N TYR A 290 -7.80 13.91 10.25
CA TYR A 290 -9.21 14.08 10.63
C TYR A 290 -9.61 13.24 11.84
N ALA A 291 -9.07 12.04 11.98
CA ALA A 291 -9.35 11.20 13.14
C ALA A 291 -8.78 11.81 14.43
N LYS A 292 -7.55 12.31 14.40
CA LYS A 292 -6.83 12.79 15.59
C LYS A 292 -7.24 14.19 16.03
N ILE A 293 -7.61 15.07 15.12
CA ILE A 293 -8.12 16.41 15.51
C ILE A 293 -9.46 16.37 16.23
N LYS A 294 -10.19 15.25 16.20
CA LYS A 294 -11.43 15.08 16.99
C LYS A 294 -11.19 15.18 18.50
N ALA A 295 -9.96 14.96 18.95
CA ALA A 295 -9.59 15.15 20.36
C ALA A 295 -9.41 16.61 20.78
N LEU A 296 -9.39 17.55 19.83
CA LEU A 296 -9.25 18.98 20.09
C LEU A 296 -10.60 19.62 20.48
N PRO A 297 -10.56 20.76 21.17
CA PRO A 297 -11.72 21.65 21.30
C PRO A 297 -12.31 22.01 19.93
N GLU A 298 -13.62 22.20 19.89
CA GLU A 298 -14.37 22.36 18.63
C GLU A 298 -13.89 23.55 17.79
N ASP A 299 -13.54 24.65 18.41
CA ASP A 299 -13.01 25.86 17.77
C ASP A 299 -11.67 25.60 17.08
N GLN A 300 -10.76 24.90 17.74
CA GLN A 300 -9.47 24.53 17.17
C GLN A 300 -9.62 23.53 16.03
N ARG A 301 -10.49 22.52 16.20
CA ARG A 301 -10.79 21.55 15.14
C ARG A 301 -11.34 22.26 13.90
N LYS A 302 -12.36 23.11 14.08
CA LYS A 302 -12.97 23.87 12.97
C LYS A 302 -11.98 24.79 12.28
N ALA A 303 -11.03 25.37 13.00
CA ALA A 303 -9.99 26.19 12.40
C ALA A 303 -9.08 25.36 11.46
N ILE A 304 -8.66 24.17 11.87
CA ILE A 304 -7.86 23.27 11.02
C ILE A 304 -8.68 22.81 9.81
N GLU A 305 -9.94 22.41 10.02
CA GLU A 305 -10.84 22.00 8.92
C GLU A 305 -11.06 23.15 7.90
N ALA A 306 -11.21 24.38 8.38
CA ALA A 306 -11.34 25.55 7.53
C ALA A 306 -10.07 25.80 6.70
N ASP A 307 -8.89 25.68 7.31
CA ASP A 307 -7.62 25.85 6.59
C ASP A 307 -7.41 24.75 5.53
N ILE A 308 -7.88 23.53 5.77
CA ILE A 308 -7.89 22.46 4.74
C ILE A 308 -8.79 22.88 3.56
N GLN A 309 -9.98 23.46 3.83
CA GLN A 309 -10.86 23.95 2.76
C GLN A 309 -10.23 25.11 1.98
N GLU A 310 -9.44 25.97 2.62
CA GLU A 310 -8.69 27.01 1.93
C GLU A 310 -7.58 26.45 1.00
N VAL A 311 -6.97 25.32 1.38
CA VAL A 311 -6.02 24.64 0.47
C VAL A 311 -6.72 24.21 -0.82
N TYR A 312 -7.91 23.62 -0.74
CA TYR A 312 -8.66 23.19 -1.94
C TYR A 312 -9.03 24.36 -2.87
N LYS A 313 -9.15 25.57 -2.36
CA LYS A 313 -9.40 26.79 -3.19
C LYS A 313 -8.15 27.24 -3.94
N LYS A 314 -6.97 26.95 -3.42
CA LYS A 314 -5.67 27.42 -3.93
C LYS A 314 -4.95 26.38 -4.78
N ARG A 315 -5.25 25.10 -4.61
CA ARG A 315 -4.60 23.96 -5.29
C ARG A 315 -5.51 23.41 -6.39
N PRO A 316 -4.99 22.59 -7.31
CA PRO A 316 -5.83 21.92 -8.32
C PRO A 316 -6.86 21.01 -7.62
N PRO A 317 -8.02 20.79 -8.26
CA PRO A 317 -8.96 19.81 -7.76
C PRO A 317 -8.33 18.43 -7.71
N MET A 318 -8.62 17.67 -6.65
CA MET A 318 -8.10 16.32 -6.47
C MET A 318 -9.00 15.28 -7.10
N ALA A 319 -8.41 14.20 -7.58
CA ALA A 319 -9.14 12.97 -7.83
C ALA A 319 -9.75 12.44 -6.54
N MET A 320 -11.00 12.02 -6.61
CA MET A 320 -11.79 11.59 -5.45
C MET A 320 -11.90 10.07 -5.41
N VAL A 321 -11.80 9.52 -4.22
CA VAL A 321 -12.17 8.15 -3.91
C VAL A 321 -13.69 8.06 -3.68
N ASN A 322 -14.23 9.07 -3.00
CA ASN A 322 -15.67 9.21 -2.80
C ASN A 322 -16.03 10.69 -2.78
N SER A 323 -16.62 11.17 -3.87
CA SER A 323 -17.01 12.58 -4.03
C SER A 323 -18.10 12.99 -3.05
N ASP A 324 -19.08 12.14 -2.78
CA ASP A 324 -20.21 12.44 -1.89
C ASP A 324 -19.76 12.64 -0.43
N LYS A 325 -18.69 11.93 -0.03
CA LYS A 325 -18.13 12.01 1.33
C LYS A 325 -16.92 12.95 1.43
N GLY A 326 -16.50 13.56 0.33
CA GLY A 326 -15.31 14.41 0.30
C GLY A 326 -13.99 13.65 0.50
N ILE A 327 -13.96 12.33 0.24
CA ILE A 327 -12.77 11.50 0.41
C ILE A 327 -11.90 11.64 -0.84
N THR A 328 -10.74 12.26 -0.65
CA THR A 328 -9.77 12.52 -1.72
C THR A 328 -8.79 11.36 -1.90
N ASN A 329 -8.04 11.40 -2.98
CA ASN A 329 -6.92 10.51 -3.28
C ASN A 329 -5.78 10.54 -2.20
N LEU A 330 -5.68 11.59 -1.38
CA LEU A 330 -4.71 11.68 -0.28
C LEU A 330 -5.30 11.31 1.10
N HIS A 331 -6.43 10.59 1.14
CA HIS A 331 -7.09 10.25 2.40
C HIS A 331 -6.36 9.15 3.17
N VAL A 332 -6.13 8.01 2.53
CA VAL A 332 -5.35 6.88 3.08
C VAL A 332 -4.52 6.22 1.99
N PRO A 333 -3.34 5.66 2.33
CA PRO A 333 -2.45 5.07 1.31
C PRO A 333 -3.04 3.84 0.60
N SER A 334 -4.00 3.13 1.19
CA SER A 334 -4.67 2.00 0.53
C SER A 334 -5.54 2.39 -0.65
N ASP A 335 -6.01 3.63 -0.71
CA ASP A 335 -6.89 4.11 -1.78
C ASP A 335 -6.15 4.36 -3.11
N ILE A 336 -4.83 4.38 -3.07
CA ILE A 336 -3.98 4.76 -4.21
C ILE A 336 -3.06 3.63 -4.70
N ILE A 337 -3.36 2.39 -4.34
CA ILE A 337 -2.56 1.25 -4.81
C ILE A 337 -2.63 1.21 -6.33
N ILE A 338 -1.46 1.35 -6.98
CA ILE A 338 -1.34 1.54 -8.43
C ILE A 338 -2.04 0.44 -9.25
N ASP A 339 -1.99 -0.80 -8.80
CA ASP A 339 -2.62 -1.96 -9.47
C ASP A 339 -4.15 -1.85 -9.51
N ALA A 340 -4.76 -1.14 -8.58
CA ALA A 340 -6.20 -0.96 -8.49
C ALA A 340 -6.65 0.42 -8.95
N SER A 341 -5.82 1.46 -8.81
CA SER A 341 -6.18 2.84 -9.11
C SER A 341 -5.92 3.24 -10.57
N MET A 342 -4.90 2.68 -11.23
CA MET A 342 -4.60 3.01 -12.63
C MET A 342 -5.47 2.26 -13.65
N PRO A 343 -5.82 0.97 -13.51
CA PRO A 343 -6.65 0.29 -14.50
C PRO A 343 -8.01 0.95 -14.77
N PRO A 344 -8.77 1.44 -13.76
CA PRO A 344 -9.99 2.18 -14.01
C PRO A 344 -9.77 3.45 -14.83
N VAL A 345 -8.71 4.21 -14.56
CA VAL A 345 -8.36 5.41 -15.35
C VAL A 345 -8.17 5.06 -16.82
N ILE A 346 -7.40 3.99 -17.09
CA ILE A 346 -7.12 3.55 -18.46
C ILE A 346 -8.42 3.07 -19.13
N ARG A 347 -9.25 2.29 -18.42
CA ARG A 347 -10.51 1.76 -18.94
C ARG A 347 -11.55 2.84 -19.18
N ASP A 348 -11.59 3.86 -18.34
CA ASP A 348 -12.62 4.88 -18.34
C ASP A 348 -12.15 6.16 -19.09
N SER A 349 -11.49 5.98 -20.22
CA SER A 349 -11.08 7.05 -21.16
C SER A 349 -10.05 8.02 -20.58
N GLY A 350 -9.24 7.60 -19.61
CA GLY A 350 -8.28 8.45 -18.93
C GLY A 350 -8.90 9.37 -17.90
N LYS A 351 -10.14 9.13 -17.46
CA LYS A 351 -10.83 10.04 -16.54
C LYS A 351 -10.88 9.51 -15.12
N MET A 352 -10.90 10.43 -14.18
CA MET A 352 -11.13 10.18 -12.75
C MET A 352 -12.27 11.05 -12.24
N TRP A 353 -12.82 10.71 -11.10
CA TRP A 353 -13.89 11.47 -10.47
C TRP A 353 -13.34 12.72 -9.79
N GLY A 354 -13.96 13.87 -10.06
CA GLY A 354 -13.65 15.14 -9.40
C GLY A 354 -14.50 15.40 -8.15
N PRO A 355 -14.21 16.49 -7.44
CA PRO A 355 -14.98 16.89 -6.25
C PRO A 355 -16.46 17.18 -6.53
N ASP A 356 -16.80 17.52 -7.77
CA ASP A 356 -18.17 17.78 -8.23
C ASP A 356 -18.92 16.51 -8.64
N GLY A 357 -18.35 15.33 -8.41
CA GLY A 357 -18.91 14.05 -8.79
C GLY A 357 -18.91 13.78 -10.29
N LYS A 358 -18.15 14.53 -11.09
CA LYS A 358 -18.02 14.34 -12.53
C LYS A 358 -16.66 13.78 -12.91
N ALA A 359 -16.66 13.00 -14.00
CA ALA A 359 -15.42 12.47 -14.57
C ALA A 359 -14.68 13.57 -15.35
N ALA A 360 -13.40 13.72 -15.05
CA ALA A 360 -12.53 14.72 -15.65
C ALA A 360 -11.13 14.14 -15.93
N ASP A 361 -10.40 14.82 -16.81
CA ASP A 361 -9.00 14.49 -17.09
C ASP A 361 -8.13 14.64 -15.84
N ALA A 362 -7.12 13.80 -15.72
CA ALA A 362 -6.29 13.72 -14.54
C ALA A 362 -4.80 13.72 -14.87
N LYS A 363 -4.02 14.33 -13.99
CA LYS A 363 -2.58 14.13 -13.92
C LYS A 363 -2.29 13.02 -12.92
N CYS A 364 -1.89 11.87 -13.44
CA CYS A 364 -1.55 10.70 -12.65
C CYS A 364 -0.06 10.76 -12.27
N VAL A 365 0.24 11.08 -11.02
CA VAL A 365 1.60 11.23 -10.52
C VAL A 365 2.07 9.89 -9.96
N ILE A 366 3.09 9.32 -10.57
CA ILE A 366 3.75 8.09 -10.17
C ILE A 366 5.23 8.44 -9.99
N PRO A 367 5.67 8.82 -8.76
CA PRO A 367 6.99 9.42 -8.56
C PRO A 367 8.15 8.57 -9.08
N ASP A 368 8.05 7.22 -8.91
CA ASP A 368 9.11 6.27 -9.26
C ASP A 368 8.61 5.21 -10.25
#